data_38e61ff2570c29828d30e3265d617ab4
#
_entry.id   38e61ff2570c29828d30e3265d617ab4
#
_cell.length_a   1.000
_cell.length_b   1.000
_cell.length_c   1.000
_cell.angle_alpha   90.00
_cell.angle_beta   90.00
_cell.angle_gamma   90.00
#
_symmetry.space_group_name_H-M   'P 1'
#
loop_
_entity.id
_entity.type
_entity.pdbx_description
1 polymer ?
#
loop_
_entity_poly.entity_id
_entity_poly.type
_entity_poly.pdbx_seq_one_letter_code
_entity_poly.pdbx_strand_id
1 'polypeptide(L)'
;VISAALAAGLLAGCGAASSTASSAASSEAVSSVAASSEAASSEAASGQAEDAKVKAEFTVTGADGESQTFDLEVTDGEKLSDALAEAGIISADEAAAGFVTTVNGETADWDKDSAWWCLTDASGEMTTVGVADIELHDGDSYAFTYTK
;
A
#
# COMPACT_ATOMS: atom_id res chain seq x y z
N VAL A 1 -35.69 -26.61 6.54
CA VAL A 1 -36.04 -26.98 7.90
C VAL A 1 -34.86 -26.60 8.79
N ILE A 2 -34.94 -25.43 9.40
CA ILE A 2 -34.87 -25.13 10.82
C ILE A 2 -33.50 -25.45 11.48
N SER A 3 -32.77 -24.50 12.05
CA SER A 3 -33.05 -23.92 13.37
C SER A 3 -32.09 -22.77 13.69
N ALA A 4 -32.64 -21.77 14.26
CA ALA A 4 -32.03 -20.68 14.97
C ALA A 4 -31.39 -21.12 16.28
N ALA A 5 -30.31 -20.47 16.71
CA ALA A 5 -29.97 -20.35 18.12
C ALA A 5 -29.34 -19.00 18.40
N LEU A 6 -30.09 -18.15 19.03
CA LEU A 6 -29.64 -16.95 19.73
C LEU A 6 -28.80 -17.37 20.94
N ALA A 7 -27.70 -16.69 21.15
CA ALA A 7 -27.11 -16.60 22.48
C ALA A 7 -26.73 -15.14 22.75
N ALA A 8 -27.59 -14.48 23.49
CA ALA A 8 -27.31 -13.19 24.09
C ALA A 8 -26.39 -13.41 25.30
N GLY A 9 -25.22 -12.81 25.28
CA GLY A 9 -24.30 -12.70 26.39
C GLY A 9 -24.13 -11.26 26.79
N LEU A 10 -24.99 -10.80 27.68
CA LEU A 10 -24.82 -9.58 28.46
C LEU A 10 -23.74 -9.83 29.53
N LEU A 11 -22.60 -9.21 29.37
CA LEU A 11 -21.68 -8.99 30.48
C LEU A 11 -21.57 -7.50 30.72
N ALA A 12 -22.44 -7.00 31.52
CA ALA A 12 -22.25 -5.77 32.25
C ALA A 12 -21.19 -6.00 33.31
N GLY A 13 -19.97 -5.62 33.02
CA GLY A 13 -18.88 -5.50 33.96
C GLY A 13 -18.66 -4.05 34.29
N CYS A 14 -19.49 -3.47 35.08
CA CYS A 14 -19.27 -2.18 35.70
C CYS A 14 -18.22 -2.37 36.80
N GLY A 15 -16.99 -2.31 36.44
CA GLY A 15 -15.87 -2.15 37.36
C GLY A 15 -15.54 -0.69 37.51
N ALA A 16 -16.43 0.03 38.09
CA ALA A 16 -16.09 1.33 38.62
C ALA A 16 -15.29 1.10 39.87
N ALA A 17 -14.04 1.24 39.78
CA ALA A 17 -13.28 1.53 40.98
C ALA A 17 -11.88 1.98 40.68
N SER A 18 -11.57 3.11 41.15
CA SER A 18 -10.29 3.40 41.75
C SER A 18 -9.09 3.42 40.83
N SER A 19 -9.23 4.06 39.79
CA SER A 19 -8.07 4.35 38.97
C SER A 19 -7.50 5.75 39.18
N THR A 20 -7.98 6.46 40.15
CA THR A 20 -7.58 7.85 40.36
C THR A 20 -6.21 8.03 40.97
N ALA A 21 -5.68 7.03 41.64
CA ALA A 21 -4.40 7.14 42.31
C ALA A 21 -3.21 6.75 41.43
N SER A 22 -3.40 5.91 40.47
CA SER A 22 -2.32 5.39 39.62
C SER A 22 -2.06 6.21 38.38
N SER A 23 -3.03 6.96 37.92
CA SER A 23 -2.90 7.72 36.68
C SER A 23 -1.96 8.93 36.77
N ALA A 24 -1.82 9.52 37.92
CA ALA A 24 -0.94 10.68 38.08
C ALA A 24 0.54 10.35 38.01
N ALA A 25 0.93 9.22 38.55
CA ALA A 25 2.34 8.82 38.57
C ALA A 25 2.83 8.28 37.21
N SER A 26 1.96 7.63 36.48
CA SER A 26 2.33 7.08 35.16
C SER A 26 2.42 8.15 34.06
N SER A 27 1.67 9.20 34.14
CA SER A 27 1.68 10.26 33.15
C SER A 27 2.95 11.08 33.12
N GLU A 28 3.58 11.30 34.24
CA GLU A 28 4.82 12.06 34.33
C GLU A 28 6.03 11.32 33.74
N ALA A 29 6.09 10.02 33.94
CA ALA A 29 7.19 9.23 33.42
C ALA A 29 7.10 8.99 31.91
N VAL A 30 5.91 8.83 31.41
CA VAL A 30 5.68 8.57 29.99
C VAL A 30 5.91 9.78 29.12
N SER A 31 5.51 10.96 29.57
CA SER A 31 5.63 12.15 28.75
C SER A 31 7.07 12.61 28.52
N SER A 32 7.95 12.43 29.46
CA SER A 32 9.35 12.85 29.33
C SER A 32 10.18 11.93 28.42
N VAL A 33 9.89 10.64 28.43
CA VAL A 33 10.61 9.66 27.61
C VAL A 33 10.12 9.68 26.16
N ALA A 34 8.82 9.77 25.97
CA ALA A 34 8.24 9.80 24.63
C ALA A 34 8.68 11.01 23.81
N ALA A 35 8.74 12.17 24.42
CA ALA A 35 9.11 13.39 23.71
C ALA A 35 10.55 13.36 23.17
N SER A 36 11.49 12.81 23.90
CA SER A 36 12.88 12.77 23.46
C SER A 36 13.17 11.72 22.40
N SER A 37 12.51 10.57 22.46
CA SER A 37 12.73 9.51 21.49
C SER A 37 12.03 9.80 20.16
N GLU A 38 10.87 10.39 20.17
CA GLU A 38 10.16 10.74 18.94
C GLU A 38 10.88 11.82 18.13
N ALA A 39 11.41 12.83 18.81
CA ALA A 39 12.14 13.87 18.12
C ALA A 39 13.42 13.35 17.45
N ALA A 40 14.15 12.48 18.11
CA ALA A 40 15.37 11.92 17.56
C ALA A 40 15.11 10.98 16.38
N SER A 41 14.07 10.16 16.45
CA SER A 41 13.77 9.23 15.36
C SER A 41 13.17 9.93 14.14
N SER A 42 12.37 10.95 14.30
CA SER A 42 11.80 11.70 13.17
C SER A 42 12.86 12.51 12.41
N GLU A 43 13.83 13.10 13.09
CA GLU A 43 14.92 13.80 12.43
C GLU A 43 15.84 12.84 11.65
N ALA A 44 16.14 11.69 12.20
CA ALA A 44 16.93 10.68 11.52
C ALA A 44 16.22 10.09 10.30
N ALA A 45 14.92 9.86 10.38
CA ALA A 45 14.13 9.34 9.28
C ALA A 45 14.02 10.34 8.12
N SER A 46 13.77 11.60 8.41
CA SER A 46 13.64 12.63 7.37
C SER A 46 14.97 12.94 6.67
N GLY A 47 16.09 12.83 7.35
CA GLY A 47 17.40 13.05 6.75
C GLY A 47 17.88 11.90 5.85
N GLN A 48 17.37 10.69 6.05
CA GLN A 48 17.74 9.51 5.26
C GLN A 48 16.80 9.24 4.09
N ALA A 49 15.58 9.74 4.13
CA ALA A 49 14.57 9.47 3.12
C ALA A 49 14.89 10.15 1.76
N GLU A 50 15.63 11.22 1.75
CA GLU A 50 15.94 11.98 0.52
C GLU A 50 16.91 11.27 -0.42
N ASP A 51 17.76 10.37 0.09
CA ASP A 51 18.77 9.65 -0.71
C ASP A 51 18.62 8.12 -0.62
N ALA A 52 17.66 7.59 0.12
CA ALA A 52 17.50 6.16 0.29
C ALA A 52 16.83 5.54 -0.94
N LYS A 53 17.57 4.70 -1.66
CA LYS A 53 17.02 3.83 -2.68
C LYS A 53 16.41 2.60 -2.02
N VAL A 54 15.16 2.34 -2.36
CA VAL A 54 14.39 1.18 -1.90
C VAL A 54 14.09 0.26 -3.08
N LYS A 55 13.79 -0.99 -2.79
CA LYS A 55 13.46 -1.98 -3.81
C LYS A 55 12.00 -2.36 -3.71
N ALA A 56 11.34 -2.25 -4.85
CA ALA A 56 9.98 -2.74 -5.03
C ALA A 56 9.93 -3.75 -6.17
N GLU A 57 9.03 -4.70 -6.09
CA GLU A 57 8.82 -5.70 -7.12
C GLU A 57 7.54 -5.39 -7.90
N PHE A 58 7.60 -5.49 -9.20
CA PHE A 58 6.43 -5.30 -10.06
C PHE A 58 6.27 -6.44 -11.06
N THR A 59 5.10 -7.06 -11.08
CA THR A 59 4.80 -8.16 -11.99
C THR A 59 3.76 -7.74 -13.02
N VAL A 60 4.00 -8.07 -14.28
CA VAL A 60 3.06 -7.88 -15.38
C VAL A 60 2.64 -9.26 -15.90
N THR A 61 1.33 -9.53 -15.91
CA THR A 61 0.77 -10.74 -16.50
C THR A 61 -0.07 -10.37 -17.72
N GLY A 62 0.37 -10.77 -18.89
CA GLY A 62 -0.25 -10.47 -20.18
C GLY A 62 -1.51 -11.27 -20.49
N ALA A 63 -2.12 -11.01 -21.65
CA ALA A 63 -3.30 -11.71 -22.13
C ALA A 63 -3.06 -13.20 -22.42
N ASP A 64 -1.83 -13.57 -22.68
CA ASP A 64 -1.38 -14.96 -22.87
C ASP A 64 -1.18 -15.71 -21.55
N GLY A 65 -1.25 -15.01 -20.41
CA GLY A 65 -1.04 -15.55 -19.07
C GLY A 65 0.44 -15.65 -18.68
N GLU A 66 1.35 -15.13 -19.50
CA GLU A 66 2.76 -15.04 -19.14
C GLU A 66 3.00 -13.89 -18.17
N SER A 67 3.77 -14.18 -17.12
CA SER A 67 4.12 -13.19 -16.11
C SER A 67 5.58 -12.80 -16.22
N GLN A 68 5.84 -11.50 -16.18
CA GLN A 68 7.18 -10.93 -16.15
C GLN A 68 7.34 -10.06 -14.91
N THR A 69 8.38 -10.32 -14.13
CA THR A 69 8.69 -9.57 -12.91
C THR A 69 9.82 -8.59 -13.17
N PHE A 70 9.67 -7.39 -12.65
CA PHE A 70 10.62 -6.28 -12.72
C PHE A 70 11.03 -5.87 -11.31
N ASP A 71 12.33 -5.78 -11.07
CA ASP A 71 12.87 -5.19 -9.86
C ASP A 71 13.04 -3.68 -10.07
N LEU A 72 12.32 -2.90 -9.29
CA LEU A 72 12.35 -1.44 -9.34
C LEU A 72 13.25 -0.91 -8.22
N GLU A 73 14.22 -0.07 -8.56
CA GLU A 73 15.02 0.67 -7.59
C GLU A 73 14.60 2.14 -7.62
N VAL A 74 13.85 2.54 -6.62
CA VAL A 74 13.18 3.84 -6.55
C VAL A 74 13.60 4.60 -5.29
N THR A 75 13.25 5.86 -5.23
CA THR A 75 13.37 6.63 -3.99
C THR A 75 12.20 6.31 -3.07
N ASP A 76 12.45 6.19 -1.76
CA ASP A 76 11.37 5.93 -0.80
C ASP A 76 10.29 7.01 -0.87
N GLY A 77 9.04 6.58 -1.03
CA GLY A 77 7.90 7.47 -1.27
C GLY A 77 7.69 7.91 -2.72
N GLU A 78 8.46 7.38 -3.68
CA GLU A 78 8.25 7.63 -5.10
C GLU A 78 6.92 7.03 -5.57
N LYS A 79 6.26 7.72 -6.50
CA LYS A 79 4.99 7.22 -7.02
C LYS A 79 5.19 6.00 -7.92
N LEU A 80 4.32 5.01 -7.76
CA LEU A 80 4.34 3.82 -8.60
C LEU A 80 4.24 4.17 -10.09
N SER A 81 3.45 5.19 -10.44
CA SER A 81 3.34 5.68 -11.82
C SER A 81 4.67 6.15 -12.41
N ASP A 82 5.45 6.89 -11.62
CA ASP A 82 6.74 7.42 -12.07
C ASP A 82 7.75 6.28 -12.22
N ALA A 83 7.81 5.38 -11.26
CA ALA A 83 8.68 4.20 -11.31
C ALA A 83 8.37 3.29 -12.52
N LEU A 84 7.10 3.06 -12.82
CA LEU A 84 6.69 2.26 -13.98
C LEU A 84 7.01 2.94 -15.31
N ALA A 85 6.91 4.27 -15.38
CA ALA A 85 7.27 5.03 -16.56
C ALA A 85 8.80 5.06 -16.76
N GLU A 86 9.59 5.19 -15.71
CA GLU A 86 11.06 5.10 -15.76
C GLU A 86 11.54 3.72 -16.21
N ALA A 87 10.87 2.67 -15.74
CA ALA A 87 11.14 1.29 -16.15
C ALA A 87 10.65 0.99 -17.58
N GLY A 88 9.88 1.89 -18.20
CA GLY A 88 9.33 1.70 -19.54
C GLY A 88 8.18 0.69 -19.61
N ILE A 89 7.56 0.37 -18.48
CA ILE A 89 6.44 -0.55 -18.36
C ILE A 89 5.14 0.12 -18.82
N ILE A 90 4.96 1.39 -18.48
CA ILE A 90 3.86 2.25 -18.96
C ILE A 90 4.43 3.51 -19.63
N SER A 91 3.60 4.22 -20.37
CA SER A 91 4.01 5.50 -20.94
C SER A 91 3.96 6.64 -19.92
N ALA A 92 4.78 7.68 -20.12
CA ALA A 92 4.75 8.87 -19.26
C ALA A 92 3.39 9.60 -19.28
N ASP A 93 2.69 9.53 -20.41
CA ASP A 93 1.34 10.12 -20.55
C ASP A 93 0.31 9.38 -19.68
N GLU A 94 0.39 8.06 -19.64
CA GLU A 94 -0.48 7.22 -18.78
C GLU A 94 -0.14 7.39 -17.30
N ALA A 95 1.15 7.50 -16.98
CA ALA A 95 1.60 7.80 -15.62
C ALA A 95 1.01 9.12 -15.12
N ALA A 96 1.09 10.17 -15.95
CA ALA A 96 0.54 11.48 -15.62
C ALA A 96 -1.01 11.49 -15.55
N ALA A 97 -1.66 10.68 -16.38
CA ALA A 97 -3.12 10.54 -16.37
C ALA A 97 -3.64 9.70 -15.19
N GLY A 98 -2.79 8.86 -14.61
CA GLY A 98 -3.16 7.91 -13.55
C GLY A 98 -4.08 6.78 -14.03
N PHE A 99 -4.24 6.64 -15.35
CA PHE A 99 -5.06 5.62 -15.98
C PHE A 99 -4.25 4.86 -17.02
N VAL A 100 -4.10 3.56 -16.83
CA VAL A 100 -3.22 2.71 -17.63
C VAL A 100 -4.04 1.83 -18.57
N THR A 101 -3.75 1.94 -19.86
CA THR A 101 -4.35 1.12 -20.92
C THR A 101 -3.32 0.23 -21.61
N THR A 102 -2.05 0.64 -21.60
CA THR A 102 -0.97 -0.10 -22.23
C THR A 102 0.13 -0.40 -21.23
N VAL A 103 0.43 -1.67 -21.04
CA VAL A 103 1.47 -2.16 -20.15
C VAL A 103 2.44 -3.04 -20.94
N ASN A 104 3.73 -2.76 -20.82
CA ASN A 104 4.79 -3.51 -21.51
C ASN A 104 4.55 -3.69 -23.03
N GLY A 105 3.89 -2.69 -23.64
CA GLY A 105 3.55 -2.71 -25.06
C GLY A 105 2.26 -3.44 -25.43
N GLU A 106 1.56 -4.01 -24.47
CA GLU A 106 0.26 -4.67 -24.65
C GLU A 106 -0.88 -3.75 -24.22
N THR A 107 -1.81 -3.48 -25.12
CA THR A 107 -2.96 -2.60 -24.89
C THR A 107 -4.21 -3.39 -24.53
N ALA A 108 -4.83 -3.04 -23.42
CA ALA A 108 -6.15 -3.50 -23.04
C ALA A 108 -7.19 -2.47 -23.49
N ASP A 109 -8.17 -2.88 -24.28
CA ASP A 109 -9.21 -2.00 -24.82
C ASP A 109 -10.58 -2.52 -24.37
N TRP A 110 -11.24 -1.75 -23.51
CA TRP A 110 -12.54 -2.12 -22.97
C TRP A 110 -13.62 -2.21 -24.04
N ASP A 111 -13.59 -1.29 -25.01
CA ASP A 111 -14.62 -1.21 -26.05
C ASP A 111 -14.50 -2.32 -27.09
N LYS A 112 -13.29 -2.79 -27.36
CA LYS A 112 -13.00 -3.83 -28.35
C LYS A 112 -12.98 -5.24 -27.77
N ASP A 113 -12.27 -5.39 -26.66
CA ASP A 113 -11.92 -6.70 -26.11
C ASP A 113 -12.57 -6.97 -24.76
N SER A 114 -13.29 -5.99 -24.20
CA SER A 114 -13.78 -5.97 -22.82
C SER A 114 -12.64 -6.25 -21.82
N ALA A 115 -11.47 -5.74 -22.14
CA ALA A 115 -10.24 -5.99 -21.41
C ALA A 115 -9.74 -4.74 -20.70
N TRP A 116 -9.08 -4.95 -19.57
CA TRP A 116 -8.49 -3.90 -18.74
C TRP A 116 -7.31 -4.43 -17.93
N TRP A 117 -6.46 -3.51 -17.48
CA TRP A 117 -5.35 -3.85 -16.60
C TRP A 117 -5.79 -3.75 -15.14
N CYS A 118 -5.81 -4.87 -14.46
CA CYS A 118 -6.14 -4.96 -13.04
C CYS A 118 -4.87 -4.77 -12.22
N LEU A 119 -4.83 -3.71 -11.41
CA LEU A 119 -3.73 -3.46 -10.47
C LEU A 119 -4.02 -4.16 -9.15
N THR A 120 -3.10 -5.00 -8.72
CA THR A 120 -3.18 -5.74 -7.46
C THR A 120 -1.97 -5.47 -6.58
N ASP A 121 -2.14 -5.64 -5.29
CA ASP A 121 -1.07 -5.59 -4.29
C ASP A 121 -0.39 -6.96 -4.08
N ALA A 122 0.54 -7.04 -3.13
CA ALA A 122 1.26 -8.25 -2.77
C ALA A 122 0.36 -9.41 -2.31
N SER A 123 -0.86 -9.12 -1.84
CA SER A 123 -1.83 -10.15 -1.46
C SER A 123 -2.63 -10.70 -2.65
N GLY A 124 -2.51 -10.06 -3.81
CA GLY A 124 -3.29 -10.35 -5.01
C GLY A 124 -4.68 -9.69 -4.99
N GLU A 125 -4.92 -8.78 -4.07
CA GLU A 125 -6.15 -8.01 -4.02
C GLU A 125 -6.06 -6.77 -4.90
N MET A 126 -7.16 -6.44 -5.56
CA MET A 126 -7.24 -5.24 -6.39
C MET A 126 -7.07 -3.99 -5.53
N THR A 127 -6.15 -3.10 -5.93
CA THR A 127 -5.95 -1.84 -5.23
C THR A 127 -7.19 -0.94 -5.32
N THR A 128 -7.41 -0.16 -4.28
CA THR A 128 -8.53 0.80 -4.25
C THR A 128 -8.16 2.16 -4.84
N VAL A 129 -6.90 2.34 -5.17
CA VAL A 129 -6.34 3.57 -5.74
C VAL A 129 -5.54 3.25 -7.00
N GLY A 130 -5.34 4.23 -7.85
CA GLY A 130 -4.58 4.10 -9.08
C GLY A 130 -3.06 4.22 -8.86
N VAL A 131 -2.29 3.92 -9.90
CA VAL A 131 -0.82 3.98 -9.87
C VAL A 131 -0.25 5.34 -9.46
N ALA A 132 -0.97 6.42 -9.73
CA ALA A 132 -0.56 7.78 -9.39
C ALA A 132 -0.71 8.14 -7.91
N ASP A 133 -1.45 7.34 -7.16
CA ASP A 133 -1.73 7.58 -5.73
C ASP A 133 -0.92 6.66 -4.81
N ILE A 134 -0.28 5.62 -5.36
CA ILE A 134 0.53 4.67 -4.61
C ILE A 134 1.95 5.20 -4.46
N GLU A 135 2.44 5.25 -3.24
CA GLU A 135 3.83 5.55 -2.89
C GLU A 135 4.57 4.25 -2.60
N LEU A 136 5.74 4.08 -3.17
CA LEU A 136 6.56 2.87 -3.03
C LEU A 136 7.50 2.96 -1.83
N HIS A 137 7.58 1.85 -1.11
CA HIS A 137 8.48 1.65 0.01
C HIS A 137 9.28 0.35 -0.14
N ASP A 138 10.27 0.16 0.69
CA ASP A 138 11.13 -1.01 0.63
C ASP A 138 10.34 -2.32 0.86
N GLY A 139 10.45 -3.21 -0.10
CA GLY A 139 9.78 -4.51 -0.07
C GLY A 139 8.36 -4.52 -0.61
N ASP A 140 7.87 -3.40 -1.14
CA ASP A 140 6.55 -3.35 -1.76
C ASP A 140 6.50 -4.21 -3.02
N SER A 141 5.35 -4.81 -3.27
CA SER A 141 5.08 -5.62 -4.46
C SER A 141 3.69 -5.34 -5.01
N TYR A 142 3.64 -5.09 -6.31
CA TYR A 142 2.39 -4.84 -7.06
C TYR A 142 2.39 -5.61 -8.37
N ALA A 143 1.22 -5.79 -8.94
CA ALA A 143 1.11 -6.45 -10.24
C ALA A 143 0.02 -5.84 -11.12
N PHE A 144 0.28 -5.82 -12.42
CA PHE A 144 -0.76 -5.66 -13.43
C PHE A 144 -1.14 -7.02 -14.03
N THR A 145 -2.42 -7.31 -14.09
CA THR A 145 -2.95 -8.50 -14.73
C THR A 145 -3.95 -8.11 -15.82
N TYR A 146 -3.69 -8.57 -17.02
CA TYR A 146 -4.64 -8.42 -18.14
C TYR A 146 -5.90 -9.22 -17.84
N THR A 147 -7.02 -8.53 -17.76
CA THR A 147 -8.31 -9.11 -17.36
C THR A 147 -9.35 -8.86 -18.43
N LYS A 148 -10.17 -9.88 -18.73
CA LYS A 148 -11.31 -9.84 -19.66
C LYS A 148 -12.59 -10.19 -18.95
#